data_3442d9b69ebe68fdfd2233366eb59522
#
_entry.id   3442d9b69ebe68fdfd2233366eb59522
#
_cell.length_a   1.000
_cell.length_b   1.000
_cell.length_c   1.000
_cell.angle_alpha   90.00
_cell.angle_beta   90.00
_cell.angle_gamma   90.00
#
_symmetry.space_group_name_H-M   'P 1'
#
loop_
_entity.id
_entity.type
_entity.pdbx_description
1 polymer ?
#
loop_
_entity_poly.entity_id
_entity_poly.type
_entity_poly.pdbx_seq_one_letter_code
_entity_poly.pdbx_strand_id
1 'polypeptide(L)'
;MKRRDFFKYFSTAAVLSALPSLSKAKKPEFNWKMVTTWPKNFPGLGTGAQFLADKIQELSGGRIKVTVYGAGELVPAFEIFDAVSNGVAELGHGSAYYWKGKNDT
;
A
#
# COMPACT_ATOMS: atom_id res chain seq x y z
N MET A 1 -20.39 -49.40 6.80
CA MET A 1 -19.09 -49.05 7.39
C MET A 1 -18.24 -48.30 6.41
N LYS A 2 -17.97 -48.86 5.26
CA LYS A 2 -17.15 -48.22 4.25
C LYS A 2 -17.73 -46.91 3.73
N ARG A 3 -19.04 -46.76 3.73
CA ARG A 3 -19.69 -45.54 3.31
C ARG A 3 -19.38 -44.38 4.25
N ARG A 4 -19.36 -44.66 5.56
CA ARG A 4 -19.04 -43.61 6.53
C ARG A 4 -17.64 -43.11 6.39
N ASP A 5 -16.71 -44.03 6.18
CA ASP A 5 -15.31 -43.68 6.02
C ASP A 5 -15.12 -42.85 4.76
N PHE A 6 -15.82 -43.21 3.70
CA PHE A 6 -15.79 -42.46 2.47
C PHE A 6 -16.26 -41.00 2.69
N PHE A 7 -17.37 -40.81 3.40
CA PHE A 7 -17.88 -39.48 3.69
C PHE A 7 -16.91 -38.65 4.53
N LYS A 8 -16.28 -39.31 5.49
CA LYS A 8 -15.30 -38.64 6.34
C LYS A 8 -14.13 -38.11 5.52
N TYR A 9 -13.58 -38.94 4.67
CA TYR A 9 -12.46 -38.53 3.83
C TYR A 9 -12.87 -37.47 2.83
N PHE A 10 -14.04 -37.59 2.29
CA PHE A 10 -14.56 -36.62 1.35
C PHE A 10 -14.74 -35.25 1.98
N SER A 11 -15.33 -35.20 3.17
CA SER A 11 -15.55 -33.96 3.89
C SER A 11 -14.24 -33.30 4.27
N THR A 12 -13.27 -34.06 4.72
CA THR A 12 -11.96 -33.55 5.08
C THR A 12 -11.26 -32.96 3.89
N ALA A 13 -11.31 -33.63 2.75
CA ALA A 13 -10.70 -33.13 1.53
C ALA A 13 -11.32 -31.82 1.07
N ALA A 14 -12.65 -31.71 1.18
CA ALA A 14 -13.35 -30.49 0.81
C ALA A 14 -12.94 -29.32 1.69
N VAL A 15 -12.82 -29.54 2.99
CA VAL A 15 -12.40 -28.50 3.92
C VAL A 15 -10.97 -28.07 3.64
N LEU A 16 -10.08 -29.03 3.41
CA LEU A 16 -8.69 -28.70 3.13
C LEU A 16 -8.53 -27.91 1.84
N SER A 17 -9.32 -28.21 0.83
CA SER A 17 -9.24 -27.48 -0.43
C SER A 17 -9.79 -26.06 -0.32
N ALA A 18 -10.69 -25.80 0.62
CA ALA A 18 -11.24 -24.48 0.85
C ALA A 18 -10.28 -23.56 1.63
N LEU A 19 -9.51 -24.13 2.56
CA LEU A 19 -8.60 -23.36 3.40
C LEU A 19 -7.57 -22.54 2.64
N PRO A 20 -6.91 -23.07 1.61
CA PRO A 20 -5.93 -22.29 0.84
C PRO A 20 -6.52 -21.04 0.19
N SER A 21 -7.80 -21.07 -0.18
CA SER A 21 -8.44 -19.89 -0.77
C SER A 21 -8.68 -18.78 0.24
N LEU A 22 -8.94 -19.15 1.49
CA LEU A 22 -9.18 -18.18 2.55
C LEU A 22 -7.89 -17.59 3.10
N SER A 23 -6.80 -18.35 3.04
CA SER A 23 -5.53 -17.90 3.57
C SER A 23 -4.73 -17.05 2.59
N LYS A 24 -5.36 -16.59 1.52
CA LYS A 24 -4.71 -15.73 0.54
C LYS A 24 -4.58 -14.27 0.97
N ALA A 25 -4.82 -13.96 2.23
CA ALA A 25 -4.37 -12.69 2.77
C ALA A 25 -2.84 -12.71 2.78
N LYS A 26 -2.25 -12.58 1.61
CA LYS A 26 -0.81 -12.65 1.42
C LYS A 26 -0.16 -11.40 1.96
N LYS A 27 1.07 -11.54 2.40
CA LYS A 27 1.91 -10.39 2.66
C LYS A 27 2.01 -9.57 1.38
N PRO A 28 2.01 -8.24 1.47
CA PRO A 28 2.20 -7.40 0.30
C PRO A 28 3.52 -7.75 -0.41
N GLU A 29 3.48 -7.82 -1.73
CA GLU A 29 4.67 -8.07 -2.54
C GLU A 29 5.54 -6.83 -2.61
N PHE A 30 4.91 -5.65 -2.55
CA PHE A 30 5.60 -4.37 -2.63
C PHE A 30 5.20 -3.50 -1.45
N ASN A 31 6.20 -2.95 -0.78
CA ASN A 31 6.00 -2.01 0.31
C ASN A 31 6.57 -0.67 -0.15
N TRP A 32 5.69 0.24 -0.53
CA TRP A 32 6.06 1.55 -1.03
C TRP A 32 5.93 2.61 0.04
N LYS A 33 6.81 3.59 -0.02
CA LYS A 33 6.77 4.75 0.86
C LYS A 33 6.27 5.93 0.05
N MET A 34 5.29 6.62 0.60
CA MET A 34 4.79 7.87 0.03
C MET A 34 5.18 9.00 0.97
N VAL A 35 6.03 9.91 0.50
CA VAL A 35 6.38 11.10 1.26
C VAL A 35 5.49 12.25 0.80
N THR A 36 5.12 13.13 1.72
CA THR A 36 4.19 14.21 1.41
C THR A 36 4.72 15.55 1.92
N THR A 37 4.16 16.62 1.36
CA THR A 37 4.46 18.00 1.79
C THR A 37 3.51 18.46 2.91
N TRP A 38 2.57 17.61 3.30
CA TRP A 38 1.51 17.94 4.26
C TRP A 38 1.72 17.26 5.60
N PRO A 39 1.27 17.87 6.69
CA PRO A 39 1.16 17.12 7.95
C PRO A 39 0.28 15.89 7.75
N LYS A 40 0.59 14.82 8.46
CA LYS A 40 -0.18 13.59 8.35
C LYS A 40 -1.63 13.86 8.74
N ASN A 41 -2.56 13.37 7.92
CA ASN A 41 -4.00 13.53 8.11
C ASN A 41 -4.47 14.99 8.06
N PHE A 42 -3.67 15.88 7.49
CA PHE A 42 -4.11 17.26 7.27
C PHE A 42 -5.36 17.25 6.39
N PRO A 43 -6.43 17.97 6.81
CA PRO A 43 -7.71 17.92 6.09
C PRO A 43 -7.57 18.25 4.61
N GLY A 44 -8.10 17.38 3.76
CA GLY A 44 -8.06 17.51 2.32
C GLY A 44 -6.76 17.02 1.71
N LEU A 45 -5.64 17.56 2.10
CA LEU A 45 -4.35 17.24 1.46
C LEU A 45 -3.71 15.99 2.06
N GLY A 46 -3.57 15.95 3.37
CA GLY A 46 -3.02 14.78 4.05
C GLY A 46 -3.96 13.58 3.99
N THR A 47 -5.25 13.82 4.20
CA THR A 47 -6.25 12.77 4.10
C THR A 47 -6.40 12.29 2.66
N GLY A 48 -6.22 13.17 1.67
CA GLY A 48 -6.22 12.79 0.26
C GLY A 48 -5.04 11.86 -0.09
N ALA A 49 -3.87 12.14 0.46
CA ALA A 49 -2.71 11.27 0.27
C ALA A 49 -2.97 9.89 0.86
N GLN A 50 -3.57 9.82 2.04
CA GLN A 50 -3.92 8.55 2.66
C GLN A 50 -5.00 7.81 1.85
N PHE A 51 -5.98 8.54 1.34
CA PHE A 51 -7.01 7.97 0.47
C PHE A 51 -6.39 7.33 -0.77
N LEU A 52 -5.44 8.02 -1.40
CA LEU A 52 -4.74 7.49 -2.57
C LEU A 52 -3.95 6.24 -2.22
N ALA A 53 -3.25 6.25 -1.11
CA ALA A 53 -2.51 5.09 -0.63
C ALA A 53 -3.42 3.88 -0.41
N ASP A 54 -4.56 4.10 0.22
CA ASP A 54 -5.55 3.06 0.48
C ASP A 54 -6.12 2.51 -0.82
N LYS A 55 -6.36 3.39 -1.82
CA LYS A 55 -6.87 2.96 -3.12
C LYS A 55 -5.84 2.12 -3.90
N ILE A 56 -4.58 2.49 -3.84
CA ILE A 56 -3.52 1.69 -4.47
C ILE A 56 -3.50 0.29 -3.86
N GLN A 57 -3.60 0.20 -2.55
CA GLN A 57 -3.63 -1.08 -1.87
C GLN A 57 -4.87 -1.89 -2.24
N GLU A 58 -6.03 -1.26 -2.26
CA GLU A 58 -7.29 -1.90 -2.63
C GLU A 58 -7.27 -2.40 -4.07
N LEU A 59 -6.90 -1.52 -5.01
CA LEU A 59 -6.93 -1.85 -6.44
C LEU A 59 -5.87 -2.89 -6.83
N SER A 60 -4.80 -2.97 -6.08
CA SER A 60 -3.77 -4.00 -6.31
C SER A 60 -4.11 -5.34 -5.65
N GLY A 61 -5.27 -5.43 -4.98
CA GLY A 61 -5.65 -6.65 -4.26
C GLY A 61 -4.76 -6.91 -3.05
N GLY A 62 -4.19 -5.88 -2.46
CA GLY A 62 -3.29 -5.99 -1.32
C GLY A 62 -1.85 -6.31 -1.68
N ARG A 63 -1.53 -6.37 -2.97
CA ARG A 63 -0.17 -6.66 -3.42
C ARG A 63 0.78 -5.50 -3.16
N ILE A 64 0.28 -4.28 -3.20
CA ILE A 64 1.07 -3.08 -2.95
C ILE A 64 0.56 -2.43 -1.66
N LYS A 65 1.43 -2.34 -0.68
CA LYS A 65 1.15 -1.59 0.54
C LYS A 65 1.86 -0.25 0.45
N VAL A 66 1.13 0.83 0.66
CA VAL A 66 1.70 2.17 0.66
C VAL A 66 1.64 2.74 2.07
N THR A 67 2.80 3.09 2.59
CA THR A 67 2.90 3.77 3.89
C THR A 67 3.08 5.26 3.64
N VAL A 68 2.19 6.05 4.19
CA VAL A 68 2.21 7.51 4.03
C VAL A 68 3.01 8.14 5.16
N TYR A 69 3.93 9.00 4.79
CA TYR A 69 4.72 9.79 5.72
C TYR A 69 4.33 11.26 5.58
N GLY A 70 3.96 11.88 6.68
CA GLY A 70 3.68 13.30 6.70
C GLY A 70 4.96 14.14 6.57
N ALA A 71 4.77 15.43 6.39
CA ALA A 71 5.88 16.36 6.27
C ALA A 71 6.82 16.25 7.47
N GLY A 72 8.09 16.06 7.18
CA GLY A 72 9.12 15.97 8.21
C GLY A 72 9.27 14.61 8.89
N GLU A 73 8.40 13.63 8.60
CA GLU A 73 8.51 12.31 9.23
C GLU A 73 9.68 11.50 8.67
N LEU A 74 9.81 11.45 7.36
CA LEU A 74 10.90 10.73 6.70
C LEU A 74 11.89 11.69 6.05
N VAL A 75 11.37 12.70 5.38
CA VAL A 75 12.16 13.75 4.75
C VAL A 75 11.49 15.10 5.03
N PRO A 76 12.24 16.22 4.98
CA PRO A 76 11.64 17.55 5.07
C PRO A 76 10.60 17.78 3.97
N ALA A 77 9.62 18.62 4.27
CA ALA A 77 8.45 18.83 3.40
C ALA A 77 8.80 19.20 1.96
N PHE A 78 9.84 20.00 1.75
CA PHE A 78 10.19 20.49 0.42
C PHE A 78 11.25 19.63 -0.26
N GLU A 79 11.62 18.51 0.33
CA GLU A 79 12.60 17.59 -0.25
C GLU A 79 11.98 16.31 -0.81
N ILE A 80 10.67 16.28 -0.95
CA ILE A 80 10.01 15.07 -1.47
C ILE A 80 10.40 14.78 -2.92
N PHE A 81 10.59 15.79 -3.73
CA PHE A 81 11.04 15.62 -5.12
C PHE A 81 12.39 14.90 -5.15
N ASP A 82 13.33 15.37 -4.35
CA ASP A 82 14.66 14.77 -4.27
C ASP A 82 14.60 13.34 -3.70
N ALA A 83 13.77 13.13 -2.70
CA ALA A 83 13.61 11.82 -2.08
C ALA A 83 13.11 10.77 -3.09
N VAL A 84 12.14 11.13 -3.91
CA VAL A 84 11.63 10.23 -4.96
C VAL A 84 12.67 10.04 -6.05
N SER A 85 13.30 11.13 -6.47
CA SER A 85 14.33 11.08 -7.52
C SER A 85 15.51 10.20 -7.13
N ASN A 86 15.87 10.19 -5.85
CA ASN A 86 17.01 9.43 -5.34
C ASN A 86 16.64 8.04 -4.83
N GLY A 87 15.37 7.64 -4.95
CA GLY A 87 14.94 6.32 -4.55
C GLY A 87 14.73 6.14 -3.04
N VAL A 88 14.71 7.22 -2.28
CA VAL A 88 14.41 7.14 -0.84
C VAL A 88 12.95 6.74 -0.61
N ALA A 89 12.08 7.20 -1.50
CA ALA A 89 10.66 6.85 -1.50
C ALA A 89 10.21 6.55 -2.93
N GLU A 90 9.18 5.74 -3.07
CA GLU A 90 8.64 5.38 -4.37
C GLU A 90 7.63 6.40 -4.88
N LEU A 91 6.96 7.10 -3.97
CA LEU A 91 5.90 8.05 -4.31
C LEU A 91 6.10 9.35 -3.55
N GLY A 92 5.73 10.44 -4.20
CA GLY A 92 5.66 11.75 -3.57
C GLY A 92 4.30 12.38 -3.81
N HIS A 93 3.75 13.02 -2.80
CA HIS A 93 2.47 13.72 -2.90
C HIS A 93 2.66 15.14 -2.41
N GLY A 94 2.64 16.06 -3.33
CA GLY A 94 2.86 17.47 -3.04
C GLY A 94 2.38 18.32 -4.19
N SER A 95 2.64 19.62 -4.11
CA SER A 95 2.29 20.54 -5.17
C SER A 95 3.51 20.80 -6.04
N ALA A 96 3.33 20.68 -7.33
CA ALA A 96 4.44 20.83 -8.29
C ALA A 96 5.14 22.17 -8.20
N TYR A 97 4.44 23.22 -7.80
CA TYR A 97 5.07 24.55 -7.71
C TYR A 97 6.14 24.64 -6.62
N TYR A 98 6.18 23.71 -5.67
CA TYR A 98 7.22 23.68 -4.63
C TYR A 98 8.60 23.35 -5.19
N TRP A 99 8.67 22.69 -6.34
CA TRP A 99 9.93 22.31 -6.96
C TRP A 99 10.09 22.93 -8.36
N LYS A 100 9.48 24.09 -8.57
CA LYS A 100 9.55 24.81 -9.83
C LYS A 100 10.99 25.12 -10.25
N GLY A 101 11.86 25.41 -9.29
CA GLY A 101 13.27 25.67 -9.58
C GLY A 101 14.10 24.44 -9.89
N LYS A 102 13.54 23.24 -9.74
CA LYS A 102 14.25 21.97 -9.99
C LYS A 102 13.89 21.33 -11.32
N ASN A 103 12.76 21.72 -11.88
CA ASN A 103 12.27 21.19 -13.14
C ASN A 103 11.51 22.30 -13.86
N ASP A 104 11.91 22.59 -15.06
CA ASP A 104 11.38 23.69 -15.87
C ASP A 104 10.12 23.32 -16.68
N THR A 105 9.55 22.15 -16.46
CA THR A 105 8.35 21.73 -17.19
C THR A 105 7.07 22.12 -16.52
#